data_86ea5ce1a264a5575d4c601d49417ca6
#
_entry.id   86ea5ce1a264a5575d4c601d49417ca6
#
_cell.length_a   1.000
_cell.length_b   1.000
_cell.length_c   1.000
_cell.angle_alpha   90.00
_cell.angle_beta   90.00
_cell.angle_gamma   90.00
#
_symmetry.space_group_name_H-M   'P 1'
#
loop_
_entity.id
_entity.type
_entity.pdbx_description
1 polymer ?
#
loop_
_entity_poly.entity_id
_entity_poly.type
_entity_poly.pdbx_seq_one_letter_code
_entity_poly.pdbx_strand_id
1 'polypeptide(L)'
;MRAGAPVIGVSMLVAALVCAAQLHPFLATWHGWAVDLAVALAGAFGLSSAARSASAQTMHERCAAIAGVGGALLAAAFVYADIVGGAPVRVPAAPGQDYVPEHYARIGVSYPDAGEPAGVRVWPTAATIRDGDKTLTLSQGDVVRAGPFVFTAVRWPIARVTASDTNGRPVTTTQPNNVAFLSPYLTFPQVDTDTRPVDFFSVPPLHRDVGVKYFDGLPARGITVPFLVLQIREANGAALFDGVAVDGREITSSGVRLRFSLGTYPAVISAGAAPIWICALGIALAIGGFVGYAFSLPKKEKRPEP
;
A
#
# COMPACT_ATOMS: atom_id res chain seq x y z
N MET A 1 -33.28 -22.72 -19.28
CA MET A 1 -31.85 -22.36 -18.95
C MET A 1 -31.76 -22.08 -17.47
N ARG A 2 -30.74 -22.61 -16.77
CA ARG A 2 -30.60 -22.51 -15.31
C ARG A 2 -30.11 -21.11 -14.94
N ALA A 3 -31.03 -20.19 -14.70
CA ALA A 3 -30.73 -18.77 -14.44
C ALA A 3 -29.85 -18.52 -13.18
N GLY A 4 -29.79 -19.48 -12.25
CA GLY A 4 -29.03 -19.36 -11.00
C GLY A 4 -27.52 -19.55 -11.10
N ALA A 5 -27.04 -20.32 -12.08
CA ALA A 5 -25.61 -20.63 -12.20
C ALA A 5 -24.72 -19.38 -12.41
N PRO A 6 -25.06 -18.41 -13.29
CA PRO A 6 -24.24 -17.22 -13.47
C PRO A 6 -24.22 -16.33 -12.23
N VAL A 7 -25.32 -16.25 -11.47
CA VAL A 7 -25.37 -15.48 -10.21
C VAL A 7 -24.38 -16.02 -9.19
N ILE A 8 -24.36 -17.35 -9.03
CA ILE A 8 -23.44 -18.01 -8.10
C ILE A 8 -21.99 -17.79 -8.54
N GLY A 9 -21.69 -17.96 -9.83
CA GLY A 9 -20.36 -17.75 -10.37
C GLY A 9 -19.85 -16.34 -10.11
N VAL A 10 -20.66 -15.32 -10.38
CA VAL A 10 -20.33 -13.91 -10.13
C VAL A 10 -20.15 -13.65 -8.63
N SER A 11 -21.04 -14.15 -7.76
CA SER A 11 -20.95 -13.96 -6.32
C SER A 11 -19.69 -14.60 -5.73
N MET A 12 -19.30 -15.78 -6.17
CA MET A 12 -18.07 -16.44 -5.75
C MET A 12 -16.82 -15.74 -6.26
N LEU A 13 -16.84 -15.18 -7.47
CA LEU A 13 -15.74 -14.36 -7.99
C LEU A 13 -15.55 -13.09 -7.14
N VAL A 14 -16.63 -12.37 -6.84
CA VAL A 14 -16.59 -11.20 -5.97
C VAL A 14 -16.07 -11.57 -4.59
N ALA A 15 -16.52 -12.69 -4.00
CA ALA A 15 -16.01 -13.17 -2.73
C ALA A 15 -14.51 -13.44 -2.77
N ALA A 16 -14.02 -14.09 -3.82
CA ALA A 16 -12.60 -14.37 -3.98
C ALA A 16 -11.76 -13.08 -4.12
N LEU A 17 -12.24 -12.11 -4.92
CA LEU A 17 -11.58 -10.82 -5.10
C LEU A 17 -11.51 -10.03 -3.80
N VAL A 18 -12.61 -9.95 -3.05
CA VAL A 18 -12.65 -9.24 -1.76
C VAL A 18 -11.74 -9.89 -0.74
N CYS A 19 -11.74 -11.22 -0.65
CA CYS A 19 -10.82 -11.96 0.24
C CYS A 19 -9.37 -11.71 -0.15
N ALA A 20 -9.03 -11.77 -1.43
CA ALA A 20 -7.68 -11.51 -1.92
C ALA A 20 -7.22 -10.08 -1.58
N ALA A 21 -8.07 -9.07 -1.80
CA ALA A 21 -7.76 -7.67 -1.50
C ALA A 21 -7.57 -7.40 0.00
N GLN A 22 -8.28 -8.13 0.88
CA GLN A 22 -8.13 -7.98 2.33
C GLN A 22 -6.90 -8.70 2.89
N LEU A 23 -6.46 -9.81 2.25
CA LEU A 23 -5.30 -10.59 2.67
C LEU A 23 -3.98 -10.07 2.10
N HIS A 24 -4.03 -9.46 0.93
CA HIS A 24 -2.86 -8.91 0.25
C HIS A 24 -3.15 -7.50 -0.27
N PRO A 25 -2.94 -6.46 0.54
CA PRO A 25 -3.16 -5.07 0.12
C PRO A 25 -2.34 -4.67 -1.12
N PHE A 26 -1.30 -5.44 -1.49
CA PHE A 26 -0.60 -5.28 -2.77
C PHE A 26 -1.41 -5.66 -4.01
N LEU A 27 -2.34 -6.60 -3.91
CA LEU A 27 -3.27 -6.88 -5.01
C LEU A 27 -4.24 -5.71 -5.20
N ALA A 28 -4.33 -4.85 -4.22
CA ALA A 28 -5.09 -3.62 -4.24
C ALA A 28 -4.49 -2.50 -5.12
N THR A 29 -3.30 -2.69 -5.73
CA THR A 29 -2.81 -1.81 -6.80
C THR A 29 -3.73 -1.82 -8.03
N TRP A 30 -4.67 -2.74 -8.07
CA TRP A 30 -5.72 -2.82 -9.09
C TRP A 30 -6.94 -1.95 -8.73
N HIS A 31 -6.95 -1.32 -7.54
CA HIS A 31 -7.96 -0.34 -7.20
C HIS A 31 -7.91 0.82 -8.18
N GLY A 32 -8.96 0.97 -8.89
CA GLY A 32 -9.21 2.07 -9.76
C GLY A 32 -10.69 2.11 -10.07
N TRP A 33 -11.22 3.27 -10.42
CA TRP A 33 -12.62 3.46 -10.70
C TRP A 33 -13.26 2.36 -11.60
N ALA A 34 -12.47 1.77 -12.51
CA ALA A 34 -12.94 0.71 -13.40
C ALA A 34 -13.20 -0.62 -12.65
N VAL A 35 -12.35 -0.95 -11.66
CA VAL A 35 -12.52 -2.15 -10.82
C VAL A 35 -13.70 -1.95 -9.88
N ASP A 36 -13.80 -0.77 -9.24
CA ASP A 36 -14.93 -0.44 -8.36
C ASP A 36 -16.24 -0.48 -9.10
N LEU A 37 -16.30 0.08 -10.31
CA LEU A 37 -17.46 0.02 -11.17
C LEU A 37 -17.82 -1.44 -11.53
N ALA A 38 -16.85 -2.26 -11.92
CA ALA A 38 -17.07 -3.66 -12.25
C ALA A 38 -17.60 -4.46 -11.05
N VAL A 39 -17.02 -4.24 -9.85
CA VAL A 39 -17.48 -4.88 -8.61
C VAL A 39 -18.87 -4.39 -8.22
N ALA A 40 -19.15 -3.09 -8.32
CA ALA A 40 -20.49 -2.53 -8.07
C ALA A 40 -21.55 -3.09 -9.02
N LEU A 41 -21.23 -3.20 -10.31
CA LEU A 41 -22.13 -3.81 -11.31
C LEU A 41 -22.38 -5.30 -11.03
N ALA A 42 -21.35 -6.04 -10.60
CA ALA A 42 -21.50 -7.44 -10.20
C ALA A 42 -22.40 -7.58 -8.96
N GLY A 43 -22.25 -6.67 -7.97
CA GLY A 43 -23.15 -6.59 -6.82
C GLY A 43 -24.60 -6.26 -7.19
N ALA A 44 -24.79 -5.28 -8.07
CA ALA A 44 -26.12 -4.90 -8.58
C ALA A 44 -26.78 -6.05 -9.35
N PHE A 45 -26.01 -6.80 -10.14
CA PHE A 45 -26.48 -8.01 -10.81
C PHE A 45 -26.93 -9.08 -9.80
N GLY A 46 -26.15 -9.31 -8.75
CA GLY A 46 -26.50 -10.22 -7.65
C GLY A 46 -27.84 -9.82 -6.97
N LEU A 47 -28.00 -8.54 -6.60
CA LEU A 47 -29.22 -8.01 -6.00
C LEU A 47 -30.41 -8.10 -6.93
N SER A 48 -30.26 -7.71 -8.20
CA SER A 48 -31.37 -7.76 -9.17
C SER A 48 -31.85 -9.20 -9.44
N SER A 49 -30.93 -10.15 -9.40
CA SER A 49 -31.22 -11.56 -9.52
C SER A 49 -31.91 -12.10 -8.25
N ALA A 50 -31.44 -11.68 -7.07
CA ALA A 50 -32.08 -12.02 -5.80
C ALA A 50 -33.51 -11.47 -5.72
N ALA A 51 -33.74 -10.21 -6.13
CA ALA A 51 -35.08 -9.61 -6.17
C ALA A 51 -36.03 -10.35 -7.09
N ARG A 52 -35.57 -10.75 -8.30
CA ARG A 52 -36.35 -11.59 -9.23
C ARG A 52 -36.65 -12.97 -8.67
N SER A 53 -35.76 -13.53 -7.87
CA SER A 53 -35.91 -14.83 -7.23
C SER A 53 -36.68 -14.77 -5.89
N ALA A 54 -37.08 -13.59 -5.41
CA ALA A 54 -37.88 -13.47 -4.19
C ALA A 54 -39.24 -14.16 -4.29
N SER A 55 -39.79 -14.28 -5.52
CA SER A 55 -40.98 -15.06 -5.85
C SER A 55 -40.68 -16.51 -6.28
N ALA A 56 -39.44 -16.95 -6.11
CA ALA A 56 -38.97 -18.25 -6.59
C ALA A 56 -39.67 -19.41 -5.88
N GLN A 57 -40.16 -20.35 -6.70
CA GLN A 57 -40.84 -21.54 -6.21
C GLN A 57 -39.86 -22.70 -5.90
N THR A 58 -38.68 -22.66 -6.49
CA THR A 58 -37.71 -23.75 -6.41
C THR A 58 -36.58 -23.45 -5.41
N MET A 59 -36.12 -24.51 -4.71
CA MET A 59 -35.06 -24.40 -3.70
C MET A 59 -33.74 -23.87 -4.28
N HIS A 60 -33.39 -24.31 -5.50
CA HIS A 60 -32.15 -23.86 -6.13
C HIS A 60 -32.16 -22.37 -6.51
N GLU A 61 -33.30 -21.79 -6.87
CA GLU A 61 -33.43 -20.35 -7.13
C GLU A 61 -33.28 -19.54 -5.85
N ARG A 62 -33.86 -20.04 -4.73
CA ARG A 62 -33.68 -19.40 -3.41
C ARG A 62 -32.22 -19.41 -2.96
N CYS A 63 -31.52 -20.53 -3.14
CA CYS A 63 -30.09 -20.64 -2.84
C CYS A 63 -29.25 -19.71 -3.72
N ALA A 64 -29.57 -19.58 -5.00
CA ALA A 64 -28.91 -18.62 -5.88
C ALA A 64 -29.17 -17.17 -5.47
N ALA A 65 -30.38 -16.84 -5.00
CA ALA A 65 -30.72 -15.53 -4.46
C ALA A 65 -29.87 -15.19 -3.19
N ILE A 66 -29.74 -16.16 -2.28
CA ILE A 66 -28.91 -15.99 -1.07
C ILE A 66 -27.46 -15.74 -1.44
N ALA A 67 -26.89 -16.50 -2.38
CA ALA A 67 -25.53 -16.26 -2.88
C ALA A 67 -25.40 -14.88 -3.53
N GLY A 68 -26.40 -14.42 -4.29
CA GLY A 68 -26.45 -13.10 -4.89
C GLY A 68 -26.41 -11.97 -3.88
N VAL A 69 -27.17 -12.09 -2.78
CA VAL A 69 -27.14 -11.14 -1.66
C VAL A 69 -25.74 -11.13 -1.00
N GLY A 70 -25.15 -12.30 -0.77
CA GLY A 70 -23.81 -12.42 -0.23
C GLY A 70 -22.76 -11.71 -1.10
N GLY A 71 -22.79 -11.93 -2.40
CA GLY A 71 -21.93 -11.25 -3.37
C GLY A 71 -22.12 -9.73 -3.39
N ALA A 72 -23.35 -9.26 -3.28
CA ALA A 72 -23.67 -7.84 -3.24
C ALA A 72 -23.15 -7.16 -1.96
N LEU A 73 -23.27 -7.82 -0.80
CA LEU A 73 -22.70 -7.33 0.45
C LEU A 73 -21.18 -7.21 0.37
N LEU A 74 -20.52 -8.20 -0.23
CA LEU A 74 -19.06 -8.18 -0.43
C LEU A 74 -18.63 -7.07 -1.41
N ALA A 75 -19.39 -6.87 -2.48
CA ALA A 75 -19.14 -5.77 -3.42
C ALA A 75 -19.30 -4.41 -2.74
N ALA A 76 -20.35 -4.22 -1.95
CA ALA A 76 -20.55 -2.99 -1.19
C ALA A 76 -19.45 -2.76 -0.15
N ALA A 77 -18.99 -3.83 0.52
CA ALA A 77 -17.89 -3.77 1.48
C ALA A 77 -16.57 -3.37 0.80
N PHE A 78 -16.30 -3.87 -0.41
CA PHE A 78 -15.11 -3.53 -1.19
C PHE A 78 -15.11 -2.04 -1.58
N VAL A 79 -16.19 -1.58 -2.20
CA VAL A 79 -16.35 -0.17 -2.60
C VAL A 79 -16.29 0.77 -1.38
N TYR A 80 -16.90 0.37 -0.26
CA TYR A 80 -16.81 1.12 0.98
C TYR A 80 -15.37 1.26 1.47
N ALA A 81 -14.59 0.16 1.43
CA ALA A 81 -13.20 0.19 1.85
C ALA A 81 -12.37 1.19 1.02
N ASP A 82 -12.60 1.21 -0.30
CA ASP A 82 -11.91 2.13 -1.20
C ASP A 82 -12.31 3.60 -0.97
N ILE A 83 -13.59 3.87 -0.77
CA ILE A 83 -14.10 5.22 -0.49
C ILE A 83 -13.58 5.76 0.85
N VAL A 84 -13.54 4.92 1.90
CA VAL A 84 -13.21 5.37 3.27
C VAL A 84 -11.71 5.38 3.53
N GLY A 85 -10.99 4.38 3.06
CA GLY A 85 -9.55 4.22 3.32
C GLY A 85 -8.65 4.64 2.16
N GLY A 86 -9.23 4.84 0.99
CA GLY A 86 -8.51 5.18 -0.24
C GLY A 86 -7.73 4.02 -0.84
N ALA A 87 -7.15 4.30 -2.01
CA ALA A 87 -6.23 3.39 -2.68
C ALA A 87 -4.96 3.15 -1.84
N PRO A 88 -4.27 2.01 -2.03
CA PRO A 88 -3.03 1.75 -1.32
C PRO A 88 -2.01 2.87 -1.52
N VAL A 89 -1.60 3.47 -0.43
CA VAL A 89 -0.64 4.58 -0.43
C VAL A 89 0.46 4.30 0.58
N ARG A 90 1.69 4.64 0.19
CA ARG A 90 2.79 4.60 1.14
C ARG A 90 2.69 5.76 2.11
N VAL A 91 2.73 5.44 3.39
CA VAL A 91 2.69 6.42 4.48
C VAL A 91 3.96 7.28 4.46
N PRO A 92 3.85 8.61 4.38
CA PRO A 92 5.00 9.51 4.33
C PRO A 92 5.58 9.76 5.73
N ALA A 93 6.07 8.72 6.39
CA ALA A 93 6.71 8.83 7.70
C ALA A 93 8.17 8.40 7.62
N ALA A 94 9.03 9.08 8.36
CA ALA A 94 10.45 8.79 8.51
C ALA A 94 10.78 8.47 9.98
N PRO A 95 11.97 7.91 10.28
CA PRO A 95 12.40 7.67 11.66
C PRO A 95 12.29 8.92 12.54
N GLY A 96 11.72 8.75 13.73
CA GLY A 96 11.46 9.86 14.67
C GLY A 96 10.26 10.74 14.30
N GLN A 97 9.47 10.37 13.33
CA GLN A 97 8.26 11.09 12.91
C GLN A 97 7.00 10.26 13.11
N ASP A 98 5.92 10.95 13.42
CA ASP A 98 4.57 10.39 13.48
C ASP A 98 3.76 10.87 12.28
N TYR A 99 3.05 9.95 11.66
CA TYR A 99 2.05 10.24 10.63
C TYR A 99 0.66 9.89 11.16
N VAL A 100 -0.27 10.80 11.00
CA VAL A 100 -1.68 10.59 11.34
C VAL A 100 -2.50 10.77 10.06
N PRO A 101 -3.27 9.74 9.62
CA PRO A 101 -4.14 9.86 8.47
C PRO A 101 -5.17 10.98 8.69
N GLU A 102 -5.45 11.74 7.65
CA GLU A 102 -6.44 12.81 7.67
C GLU A 102 -7.81 12.25 8.12
N HIS A 103 -8.50 12.99 8.99
CA HIS A 103 -9.78 12.61 9.60
C HIS A 103 -9.76 11.41 10.56
N TYR A 104 -8.59 10.80 10.86
CA TYR A 104 -8.48 9.61 11.73
C TYR A 104 -7.46 9.81 12.86
N ALA A 105 -7.65 10.83 13.67
CA ALA A 105 -6.71 11.23 14.75
C ALA A 105 -6.37 10.11 15.76
N ARG A 106 -7.18 9.07 15.87
CA ARG A 106 -6.92 7.91 16.74
C ARG A 106 -5.87 6.95 16.15
N ILE A 107 -5.64 7.02 14.85
CA ILE A 107 -4.71 6.14 14.15
C ILE A 107 -3.44 6.91 13.86
N GLY A 108 -2.30 6.29 14.08
CA GLY A 108 -1.01 6.88 13.79
C GLY A 108 0.00 5.82 13.38
N VAL A 109 0.95 6.23 12.55
CA VAL A 109 2.09 5.41 12.12
C VAL A 109 3.35 6.13 12.54
N SER A 110 4.22 5.45 13.26
CA SER A 110 5.50 6.00 13.70
C SER A 110 6.64 4.99 13.52
N TYR A 111 7.85 5.54 13.46
CA TYR A 111 9.07 4.74 13.43
C TYR A 111 10.00 5.21 14.55
N PRO A 112 10.59 4.29 15.32
CA PRO A 112 11.62 4.66 16.27
C PRO A 112 12.84 5.23 15.55
N ASP A 113 13.42 6.30 16.07
CA ASP A 113 14.74 6.74 15.65
C ASP A 113 15.79 6.10 16.57
N ALA A 114 16.45 5.06 16.07
CA ALA A 114 17.43 4.31 16.87
C ALA A 114 18.80 5.00 16.98
N GLY A 115 19.00 6.14 16.31
CA GLY A 115 20.24 6.92 16.42
C GLY A 115 21.42 6.31 15.65
N GLU A 116 22.63 6.67 16.10
CA GLU A 116 23.90 6.23 15.50
C GLU A 116 24.87 5.72 16.57
N PRO A 117 24.59 4.55 17.19
CA PRO A 117 25.51 4.01 18.19
C PRO A 117 26.87 3.67 17.55
N ALA A 118 27.95 4.07 18.22
CA ALA A 118 29.34 3.89 17.74
C ALA A 118 29.60 4.42 16.30
N GLY A 119 28.84 5.45 15.86
CA GLY A 119 28.99 6.05 14.53
C GLY A 119 28.36 5.23 13.39
N VAL A 120 27.65 4.15 13.68
CA VAL A 120 26.92 3.34 12.72
C VAL A 120 25.44 3.64 12.83
N ARG A 121 24.83 4.01 11.71
CA ARG A 121 23.39 4.27 11.66
C ARG A 121 22.59 2.98 11.81
N VAL A 122 21.70 2.94 12.80
CA VAL A 122 20.73 1.86 12.97
C VAL A 122 19.40 2.28 12.35
N TRP A 123 18.83 1.39 11.54
CA TRP A 123 17.56 1.61 10.86
C TRP A 123 16.42 0.89 11.59
N PRO A 124 15.20 1.45 11.59
CA PRO A 124 14.04 0.76 12.14
C PRO A 124 13.81 -0.59 11.46
N THR A 125 13.52 -1.63 12.22
CA THR A 125 13.16 -2.97 11.74
C THR A 125 11.65 -3.19 11.75
N ALA A 126 10.90 -2.33 12.43
CA ALA A 126 9.45 -2.36 12.50
C ALA A 126 8.89 -0.94 12.59
N ALA A 127 7.66 -0.77 12.13
CA ALA A 127 6.84 0.39 12.38
C ALA A 127 5.91 0.15 13.58
N THR A 128 5.43 1.20 14.17
CA THR A 128 4.42 1.17 15.23
C THR A 128 3.11 1.75 14.69
N ILE A 129 2.04 0.99 14.79
CA ILE A 129 0.68 1.42 14.44
C ILE A 129 -0.07 1.66 15.74
N ARG A 130 -0.54 2.90 15.95
CA ARG A 130 -1.42 3.27 17.05
C ARG A 130 -2.88 3.19 16.59
N ASP A 131 -3.75 2.62 17.41
CA ASP A 131 -5.21 2.62 17.26
C ASP A 131 -5.87 2.97 18.62
N GLY A 132 -6.07 4.25 18.85
CA GLY A 132 -6.45 4.77 20.16
C GLY A 132 -5.37 4.47 21.19
N ASP A 133 -5.73 3.70 22.22
CA ASP A 133 -4.82 3.29 23.30
C ASP A 133 -4.01 2.03 22.98
N LYS A 134 -4.30 1.38 21.85
CA LYS A 134 -3.60 0.18 21.42
C LYS A 134 -2.40 0.54 20.54
N THR A 135 -1.31 -0.16 20.79
CA THR A 135 -0.08 -0.07 20.01
C THR A 135 0.22 -1.43 19.40
N LEU A 136 0.38 -1.49 18.09
CA LEU A 136 0.65 -2.69 17.33
C LEU A 136 2.00 -2.52 16.61
N THR A 137 2.80 -3.57 16.61
CA THR A 137 4.08 -3.59 15.88
C THR A 137 3.84 -4.17 14.48
N LEU A 138 4.42 -3.55 13.48
CA LEU A 138 4.32 -3.94 12.07
C LEU A 138 5.72 -4.17 11.51
N SER A 139 6.13 -5.42 11.37
CA SER A 139 7.38 -5.82 10.74
C SER A 139 7.19 -6.07 9.24
N GLN A 140 8.29 -6.23 8.52
CA GLN A 140 8.24 -6.52 7.09
C GLN A 140 7.44 -7.81 6.82
N GLY A 141 6.44 -7.72 5.94
CA GLY A 141 5.56 -8.82 5.57
C GLY A 141 4.35 -9.01 6.49
N ASP A 142 4.28 -8.31 7.62
CA ASP A 142 3.11 -8.34 8.49
C ASP A 142 1.94 -7.56 7.87
N VAL A 143 0.74 -7.93 8.28
CA VAL A 143 -0.51 -7.25 7.97
C VAL A 143 -1.23 -6.93 9.28
N VAL A 144 -1.48 -5.66 9.53
CA VAL A 144 -2.15 -5.16 10.73
C VAL A 144 -3.36 -4.35 10.34
N ARG A 145 -4.44 -4.51 11.08
CA ARG A 145 -5.67 -3.74 10.90
C ARG A 145 -5.86 -2.78 12.05
N ALA A 146 -6.13 -1.52 11.72
CA ALA A 146 -6.48 -0.48 12.69
C ALA A 146 -7.58 0.41 12.11
N GLY A 147 -8.72 0.46 12.78
CA GLY A 147 -9.92 1.17 12.32
C GLY A 147 -10.33 0.76 10.89
N PRO A 148 -10.54 1.72 9.97
CA PRO A 148 -10.93 1.47 8.60
C PRO A 148 -9.74 1.19 7.66
N PHE A 149 -8.53 0.97 8.20
CA PHE A 149 -7.33 0.74 7.42
C PHE A 149 -6.74 -0.65 7.66
N VAL A 150 -6.08 -1.15 6.61
CA VAL A 150 -5.13 -2.25 6.67
C VAL A 150 -3.74 -1.67 6.39
N PHE A 151 -2.79 -2.05 7.22
CA PHE A 151 -1.39 -1.67 7.09
C PHE A 151 -0.54 -2.89 6.80
N THR A 152 0.39 -2.74 5.86
CA THR A 152 1.46 -3.72 5.63
C THR A 152 2.79 -3.01 5.49
N ALA A 153 3.88 -3.70 5.78
CA ALA A 153 5.22 -3.15 5.66
C ALA A 153 6.01 -3.86 4.57
N VAL A 154 6.64 -3.05 3.71
CA VAL A 154 7.53 -3.54 2.67
C VAL A 154 8.94 -3.04 2.91
N ARG A 155 9.92 -3.86 2.54
CA ARG A 155 11.30 -3.40 2.56
C ARG A 155 11.49 -2.32 1.50
N TRP A 156 11.92 -1.13 1.95
CA TRP A 156 12.10 0.02 1.09
C TRP A 156 13.42 0.73 1.41
N PRO A 157 14.08 1.34 0.42
CA PRO A 157 15.28 2.12 0.67
C PRO A 157 14.97 3.35 1.53
N ILE A 158 15.95 3.72 2.33
CA ILE A 158 15.98 4.96 3.08
C ILE A 158 17.42 5.49 3.09
N ALA A 159 17.57 6.81 3.11
CA ALA A 159 18.85 7.42 3.35
C ALA A 159 18.72 8.55 4.36
N ARG A 160 19.74 8.73 5.20
CA ARG A 160 19.91 9.96 5.98
C ARG A 160 20.93 10.83 5.28
N VAL A 161 20.60 12.08 5.06
CA VAL A 161 21.50 13.07 4.48
C VAL A 161 21.99 14.02 5.56
N THR A 162 23.29 14.32 5.57
CA THR A 162 23.87 15.43 6.31
C THR A 162 24.52 16.37 5.32
N ALA A 163 24.24 17.66 5.46
CA ALA A 163 24.79 18.69 4.60
C ALA A 163 25.61 19.68 5.42
N SER A 164 26.71 20.16 4.85
CA SER A 164 27.50 21.25 5.42
C SER A 164 28.00 22.17 4.32
N ASP A 165 28.35 23.38 4.69
CA ASP A 165 29.02 24.34 3.81
C ASP A 165 30.51 23.95 3.58
N THR A 166 31.22 24.72 2.78
CA THR A 166 32.63 24.52 2.50
C THR A 166 33.52 24.61 3.74
N ASN A 167 33.08 25.30 4.80
CA ASN A 167 33.80 25.45 6.07
C ASN A 167 33.44 24.32 7.05
N GLY A 168 32.63 23.35 6.66
CA GLY A 168 32.20 22.25 7.51
C GLY A 168 31.06 22.61 8.49
N ARG A 169 30.43 23.79 8.38
CA ARG A 169 29.30 24.15 9.21
C ARG A 169 28.05 23.42 8.75
N PRO A 170 27.32 22.73 9.64
CA PRO A 170 26.08 22.05 9.28
C PRO A 170 25.06 23.03 8.70
N VAL A 171 24.37 22.62 7.64
CA VAL A 171 23.30 23.36 7.02
C VAL A 171 22.04 22.52 6.97
N THR A 172 20.88 23.18 7.06
CA THR A 172 19.58 22.51 7.07
C THR A 172 19.22 22.03 5.66
N THR A 173 18.67 20.82 5.59
CA THR A 173 18.06 20.28 4.38
C THR A 173 16.54 20.28 4.51
N THR A 174 15.84 20.53 3.42
CA THR A 174 14.36 20.50 3.37
C THR A 174 13.90 19.68 2.18
N GLN A 175 12.80 18.96 2.33
CA GLN A 175 12.16 18.26 1.21
C GLN A 175 11.17 19.21 0.53
N PRO A 176 11.29 19.48 -0.77
CA PRO A 176 10.51 20.51 -1.46
C PRO A 176 8.99 20.28 -1.46
N ASN A 177 8.59 19.02 -1.49
CA ASN A 177 7.18 18.63 -1.57
C ASN A 177 6.52 18.41 -0.20
N ASN A 178 7.24 18.70 0.88
CA ASN A 178 6.79 18.41 2.24
C ASN A 178 7.12 19.58 3.17
N VAL A 179 6.36 20.64 3.05
CA VAL A 179 6.49 21.89 3.83
C VAL A 179 6.48 21.63 5.35
N ALA A 180 5.94 20.49 5.77
CA ALA A 180 5.85 20.08 7.18
C ALA A 180 7.05 19.28 7.70
N PHE A 181 7.94 18.77 6.85
CA PHE A 181 9.02 17.88 7.27
C PHE A 181 10.40 18.45 6.97
N LEU A 182 10.94 19.16 7.94
CA LEU A 182 12.37 19.36 8.07
C LEU A 182 12.97 18.00 8.49
N SER A 183 13.25 17.14 7.53
CA SER A 183 13.77 15.81 7.82
C SER A 183 15.09 15.58 7.11
N PRO A 184 16.12 15.09 7.83
CA PRO A 184 17.34 14.64 7.20
C PRO A 184 17.16 13.28 6.48
N TYR A 185 15.96 12.71 6.47
CA TYR A 185 15.68 11.41 5.87
C TYR A 185 15.06 11.53 4.49
N LEU A 186 15.61 10.73 3.56
CA LEU A 186 15.06 10.52 2.22
C LEU A 186 14.36 9.17 2.24
N THR A 187 13.05 9.19 2.07
CA THR A 187 12.20 7.99 2.10
C THR A 187 11.85 7.47 0.71
N PHE A 188 12.35 8.13 -0.32
CA PHE A 188 12.13 7.80 -1.73
C PHE A 188 10.64 7.61 -2.06
N PRO A 189 9.80 8.66 -1.91
CA PRO A 189 8.35 8.56 -2.03
C PRO A 189 7.89 8.25 -3.45
N GLN A 190 8.72 8.47 -4.44
CA GLN A 190 8.40 8.30 -5.85
C GLN A 190 9.27 7.22 -6.49
N VAL A 191 8.82 6.72 -7.63
CA VAL A 191 9.61 5.91 -8.55
C VAL A 191 9.65 6.59 -9.90
N ASP A 192 10.78 6.48 -10.59
CA ASP A 192 10.92 7.00 -11.94
C ASP A 192 10.41 6.01 -13.01
N THR A 193 10.56 6.38 -14.27
CA THR A 193 10.16 5.55 -15.42
C THR A 193 10.89 4.21 -15.48
N ASP A 194 12.08 4.12 -14.89
CA ASP A 194 12.88 2.88 -14.80
C ASP A 194 12.55 2.08 -13.53
N THR A 195 11.44 2.40 -12.84
CA THR A 195 11.03 1.79 -11.57
C THR A 195 12.03 1.96 -10.42
N ARG A 196 12.92 2.96 -10.52
CA ARG A 196 13.90 3.26 -9.48
C ARG A 196 13.35 4.24 -8.46
N PRO A 197 13.58 4.01 -7.15
CA PRO A 197 13.19 4.94 -6.11
C PRO A 197 13.92 6.28 -6.24
N VAL A 198 13.17 7.37 -6.22
CA VAL A 198 13.70 8.75 -6.32
C VAL A 198 13.19 9.61 -5.19
N ASP A 199 14.02 10.58 -4.81
CA ASP A 199 13.70 11.61 -3.83
C ASP A 199 14.37 12.93 -4.21
N PHE A 200 13.92 14.01 -3.59
CA PHE A 200 14.45 15.35 -3.82
C PHE A 200 14.56 16.06 -2.48
N PHE A 201 15.59 16.87 -2.34
CA PHE A 201 15.72 17.79 -1.21
C PHE A 201 16.44 19.07 -1.62
N SER A 202 16.23 20.12 -0.85
CA SER A 202 16.91 21.39 -1.04
C SER A 202 17.84 21.67 0.12
N VAL A 203 18.86 22.45 -0.15
CA VAL A 203 19.77 23.04 0.84
C VAL A 203 19.59 24.58 0.75
N PRO A 204 18.53 25.14 1.37
CA PRO A 204 18.12 26.52 1.16
C PRO A 204 19.22 27.55 1.44
N PRO A 205 20.04 27.40 2.51
CA PRO A 205 21.10 28.37 2.80
C PRO A 205 22.17 28.47 1.70
N LEU A 206 22.27 27.45 0.84
CA LEU A 206 23.24 27.41 -0.26
C LEU A 206 22.57 27.51 -1.64
N HIS A 207 21.25 27.69 -1.70
CA HIS A 207 20.47 27.75 -2.93
C HIS A 207 20.72 26.53 -3.86
N ARG A 208 20.71 25.33 -3.28
CA ARG A 208 20.94 24.08 -4.02
C ARG A 208 19.74 23.17 -3.90
N ASP A 209 19.38 22.56 -5.03
CA ASP A 209 18.39 21.48 -5.13
C ASP A 209 19.10 20.21 -5.53
N VAL A 210 18.77 19.10 -4.87
CA VAL A 210 19.43 17.81 -5.06
C VAL A 210 18.40 16.76 -5.40
N GLY A 211 18.49 16.21 -6.60
CA GLY A 211 17.76 15.02 -7.02
C GLY A 211 18.58 13.78 -6.69
N VAL A 212 17.91 12.75 -6.19
CA VAL A 212 18.53 11.52 -5.71
C VAL A 212 17.80 10.30 -6.29
N LYS A 213 18.55 9.41 -6.92
CA LYS A 213 18.03 8.14 -7.44
C LYS A 213 18.76 6.98 -6.77
N TYR A 214 18.01 6.05 -6.18
CA TYR A 214 18.56 4.91 -5.45
C TYR A 214 18.77 3.70 -6.35
N PHE A 215 19.90 3.02 -6.15
CA PHE A 215 20.27 1.75 -6.79
C PHE A 215 20.64 0.75 -5.70
N ASP A 216 20.03 -0.44 -5.75
CA ASP A 216 20.38 -1.57 -4.87
C ASP A 216 21.61 -2.35 -5.38
N GLY A 217 22.46 -1.70 -6.16
CA GLY A 217 23.60 -2.25 -6.85
C GLY A 217 23.41 -2.37 -8.36
N LEU A 218 24.46 -2.78 -9.03
CA LEU A 218 24.49 -3.15 -10.46
C LEU A 218 25.30 -4.43 -10.63
N PRO A 219 24.72 -5.61 -10.34
CA PRO A 219 25.43 -6.89 -10.36
C PRO A 219 26.09 -7.17 -11.72
N ALA A 220 25.48 -6.78 -12.83
CA ALA A 220 26.02 -6.90 -14.18
C ALA A 220 27.33 -6.12 -14.39
N ARG A 221 27.66 -5.17 -13.50
CA ARG A 221 28.89 -4.40 -13.48
C ARG A 221 29.76 -4.68 -12.26
N GLY A 222 29.45 -5.74 -11.49
CA GLY A 222 30.20 -6.12 -10.30
C GLY A 222 29.93 -5.23 -9.08
N ILE A 223 28.93 -4.34 -9.11
CA ILE A 223 28.58 -3.46 -7.98
C ILE A 223 27.46 -4.15 -7.18
N THR A 224 27.80 -4.67 -6.01
CA THR A 224 26.86 -5.41 -5.13
C THR A 224 26.38 -4.61 -3.92
N VAL A 225 26.85 -3.37 -3.78
CA VAL A 225 26.46 -2.47 -2.68
C VAL A 225 25.50 -1.41 -3.19
N PRO A 226 24.56 -0.94 -2.34
CA PRO A 226 23.67 0.14 -2.70
C PRO A 226 24.42 1.46 -2.86
N PHE A 227 23.92 2.29 -3.77
CA PHE A 227 24.48 3.63 -4.01
C PHE A 227 23.38 4.58 -4.51
N LEU A 228 23.69 5.87 -4.49
CA LEU A 228 22.83 6.93 -5.02
C LEU A 228 23.45 7.55 -6.25
N VAL A 229 22.64 7.85 -7.25
CA VAL A 229 22.98 8.81 -8.30
C VAL A 229 22.41 10.16 -7.90
N LEU A 230 23.25 11.17 -7.90
CA LEU A 230 22.91 12.52 -7.46
C LEU A 230 22.95 13.48 -8.64
N GLN A 231 22.03 14.43 -8.65
CA GLN A 231 22.07 15.60 -9.49
C GLN A 231 21.90 16.84 -8.62
N ILE A 232 22.93 17.69 -8.57
CA ILE A 232 22.88 18.97 -7.85
C ILE A 232 22.61 20.09 -8.87
N ARG A 233 21.63 20.91 -8.56
CA ARG A 233 21.22 22.06 -9.37
C ARG A 233 21.22 23.33 -8.54
N GLU A 234 21.34 24.48 -9.19
CA GLU A 234 20.94 25.75 -8.59
C GLU A 234 19.42 25.82 -8.44
N ALA A 235 18.95 26.65 -7.54
CA ALA A 235 17.51 26.91 -7.37
C ALA A 235 16.84 27.46 -8.66
N ASN A 236 17.62 28.00 -9.62
CA ASN A 236 17.16 28.42 -10.94
C ASN A 236 17.10 27.28 -11.97
N GLY A 237 17.47 26.05 -11.57
CA GLY A 237 17.43 24.85 -12.41
C GLY A 237 18.72 24.50 -13.16
N ALA A 238 19.77 25.37 -13.13
CA ALA A 238 21.03 25.06 -13.79
C ALA A 238 21.73 23.85 -13.15
N ALA A 239 22.09 22.85 -13.95
CA ALA A 239 22.83 21.68 -13.47
C ALA A 239 24.27 22.05 -13.09
N LEU A 240 24.69 21.69 -11.89
CA LEU A 240 26.02 21.97 -11.35
C LEU A 240 26.88 20.72 -11.21
N PHE A 241 26.26 19.58 -10.95
CA PHE A 241 26.96 18.33 -10.68
C PHE A 241 26.06 17.13 -10.95
N ASP A 242 26.61 16.12 -11.57
CA ASP A 242 26.07 14.77 -11.67
C ASP A 242 27.13 13.80 -11.13
N GLY A 243 26.74 12.90 -10.23
CA GLY A 243 27.70 11.98 -9.61
C GLY A 243 27.07 10.86 -8.83
N VAL A 244 27.92 10.08 -8.18
CA VAL A 244 27.54 8.90 -7.39
C VAL A 244 27.94 9.09 -5.93
N ALA A 245 26.98 8.83 -5.02
CA ALA A 245 27.23 8.74 -3.59
C ALA A 245 27.17 7.29 -3.13
N VAL A 246 28.14 6.88 -2.35
CA VAL A 246 28.12 5.59 -1.64
C VAL A 246 28.01 5.82 -0.14
N ASP A 247 27.57 4.79 0.56
CA ASP A 247 27.35 4.86 2.01
C ASP A 247 28.57 5.42 2.76
N GLY A 248 28.30 6.36 3.66
CA GLY A 248 29.29 6.97 4.53
C GLY A 248 30.33 7.87 3.87
N ARG A 249 30.41 7.96 2.54
CA ARG A 249 31.36 8.85 1.86
C ARG A 249 30.83 10.26 1.70
N GLU A 250 31.72 11.24 1.90
CA GLU A 250 31.44 12.65 1.66
C GLU A 250 31.64 13.00 0.18
N ILE A 251 30.69 13.74 -0.37
CA ILE A 251 30.79 14.35 -1.69
C ILE A 251 30.88 15.86 -1.50
N THR A 252 31.89 16.47 -2.05
CA THR A 252 32.05 17.93 -2.06
C THR A 252 31.85 18.43 -3.47
N SER A 253 30.84 19.22 -3.72
CA SER A 253 30.58 19.86 -5.00
C SER A 253 29.76 21.12 -4.84
N SER A 254 30.04 22.10 -5.71
CA SER A 254 29.22 23.31 -5.86
C SER A 254 28.95 24.07 -4.55
N GLY A 255 29.92 24.08 -3.62
CA GLY A 255 29.83 24.78 -2.36
C GLY A 255 29.09 24.02 -1.24
N VAL A 256 28.66 22.80 -1.49
CA VAL A 256 28.02 21.93 -0.50
C VAL A 256 28.81 20.66 -0.31
N ARG A 257 28.86 20.18 0.95
CA ARG A 257 29.36 18.87 1.31
C ARG A 257 28.17 18.03 1.74
N LEU A 258 28.00 16.88 1.12
CA LEU A 258 26.90 15.94 1.38
C LEU A 258 27.48 14.60 1.82
N ARG A 259 26.93 14.04 2.88
CA ARG A 259 27.21 12.67 3.32
C ARG A 259 25.87 11.93 3.48
N PHE A 260 25.82 10.71 2.98
CA PHE A 260 24.65 9.86 3.04
C PHE A 260 24.94 8.61 3.88
N SER A 261 24.01 8.26 4.76
CA SER A 261 23.95 6.92 5.36
C SER A 261 22.81 6.19 4.68
N LEU A 262 23.10 5.04 4.04
CA LEU A 262 22.14 4.26 3.28
C LEU A 262 21.61 3.07 4.08
N GLY A 263 20.37 2.71 3.86
CA GLY A 263 19.78 1.56 4.51
C GLY A 263 18.43 1.17 3.92
N THR A 264 17.73 0.31 4.65
CA THR A 264 16.36 -0.08 4.34
C THR A 264 15.51 0.00 5.60
N TYR A 265 14.22 0.25 5.44
CA TYR A 265 13.26 0.30 6.53
C TYR A 265 11.93 -0.36 6.10
N PRO A 266 11.07 -0.75 7.04
CA PRO A 266 9.76 -1.30 6.74
C PRO A 266 8.79 -0.16 6.35
N ALA A 267 8.83 0.28 5.09
CA ALA A 267 7.90 1.30 4.62
C ALA A 267 6.46 0.82 4.73
N VAL A 268 5.63 1.55 5.45
CA VAL A 268 4.23 1.20 5.66
C VAL A 268 3.40 1.62 4.46
N ILE A 269 2.58 0.68 4.00
CA ILE A 269 1.52 0.93 3.02
C ILE A 269 0.20 0.83 3.77
N SER A 270 -0.65 1.84 3.64
CA SER A 270 -2.02 1.85 4.13
C SER A 270 -2.99 1.66 2.97
N ALA A 271 -4.04 0.90 3.21
CA ALA A 271 -5.17 0.74 2.29
C ALA A 271 -6.48 0.72 3.09
N GLY A 272 -7.59 1.00 2.43
CA GLY A 272 -8.91 0.89 3.05
C GLY A 272 -9.26 -0.55 3.41
N ALA A 273 -10.02 -0.72 4.48
CA ALA A 273 -10.48 -2.00 4.98
C ALA A 273 -11.98 -1.99 5.25
N ALA A 274 -12.69 -2.95 4.66
CA ALA A 274 -14.11 -3.14 4.93
C ALA A 274 -14.34 -3.70 6.35
N PRO A 275 -15.49 -3.42 6.99
CA PRO A 275 -15.83 -4.01 8.28
C PRO A 275 -15.85 -5.55 8.21
N ILE A 276 -15.10 -6.20 9.11
CA ILE A 276 -14.94 -7.67 9.11
C ILE A 276 -16.28 -8.40 9.14
N TRP A 277 -17.24 -7.90 9.93
CA TRP A 277 -18.55 -8.54 10.09
C TRP A 277 -19.36 -8.53 8.78
N ILE A 278 -19.25 -7.46 7.95
CA ILE A 278 -19.91 -7.41 6.63
C ILE A 278 -19.28 -8.44 5.70
N CYS A 279 -17.93 -8.52 5.68
CA CYS A 279 -17.22 -9.51 4.88
C CYS A 279 -17.59 -10.94 5.34
N ALA A 280 -17.60 -11.21 6.64
CA ALA A 280 -17.94 -12.53 7.20
C ALA A 280 -19.38 -12.93 6.84
N LEU A 281 -20.34 -12.03 6.98
CA LEU A 281 -21.74 -12.27 6.60
C LEU A 281 -21.86 -12.50 5.09
N GLY A 282 -21.23 -11.66 4.26
CA GLY A 282 -21.24 -11.80 2.81
C GLY A 282 -20.65 -13.13 2.34
N ILE A 283 -19.51 -13.55 2.91
CA ILE A 283 -18.90 -14.84 2.64
C ILE A 283 -19.80 -16.00 3.06
N ALA A 284 -20.38 -15.93 4.26
CA ALA A 284 -21.27 -16.98 4.76
C ALA A 284 -22.50 -17.17 3.86
N LEU A 285 -23.12 -16.06 3.42
CA LEU A 285 -24.25 -16.10 2.50
C LEU A 285 -23.83 -16.61 1.09
N ALA A 286 -22.70 -16.17 0.57
CA ALA A 286 -22.20 -16.61 -0.75
C ALA A 286 -21.92 -18.13 -0.75
N ILE A 287 -21.20 -18.62 0.25
CA ILE A 287 -20.86 -20.04 0.38
C ILE A 287 -22.12 -20.86 0.70
N GLY A 288 -22.93 -20.43 1.66
CA GLY A 288 -24.18 -21.13 2.03
C GLY A 288 -25.13 -21.25 0.86
N GLY A 289 -25.30 -20.17 0.09
CA GLY A 289 -26.09 -20.18 -1.14
C GLY A 289 -25.53 -21.11 -2.21
N PHE A 290 -24.19 -21.12 -2.42
CA PHE A 290 -23.53 -22.04 -3.35
C PHE A 290 -23.74 -23.51 -2.96
N VAL A 291 -23.49 -23.84 -1.71
CA VAL A 291 -23.64 -25.23 -1.19
C VAL A 291 -25.11 -25.68 -1.31
N GLY A 292 -26.05 -24.86 -0.85
CA GLY A 292 -27.49 -25.17 -0.99
C GLY A 292 -27.92 -25.34 -2.45
N TYR A 293 -27.40 -24.50 -3.35
CA TYR A 293 -27.65 -24.64 -4.80
C TYR A 293 -27.12 -25.97 -5.35
N ALA A 294 -25.90 -26.34 -5.00
CA ALA A 294 -25.28 -27.60 -5.46
C ALA A 294 -26.07 -28.83 -5.02
N PHE A 295 -26.55 -28.82 -3.76
CA PHE A 295 -27.37 -29.93 -3.22
C PHE A 295 -28.81 -29.95 -3.76
N SER A 296 -29.35 -28.80 -4.20
CA SER A 296 -30.72 -28.72 -4.74
C SER A 296 -30.82 -29.09 -6.24
N LEU A 297 -29.69 -29.30 -6.91
CA LEU A 297 -29.69 -29.75 -8.31
C LEU A 297 -30.26 -31.18 -8.41
N PRO A 298 -31.23 -31.46 -9.33
CA PRO A 298 -31.75 -32.79 -9.52
C PRO A 298 -30.62 -33.72 -9.94
N LYS A 299 -30.49 -34.85 -9.24
CA LYS A 299 -29.60 -35.93 -9.67
C LYS A 299 -29.97 -36.33 -11.08
N LYS A 300 -29.01 -36.38 -12.01
CA LYS A 300 -29.22 -36.93 -13.33
C LYS A 300 -29.68 -38.39 -13.15
N GLU A 301 -30.93 -38.70 -13.42
CA GLU A 301 -31.38 -40.07 -13.60
C GLU A 301 -30.49 -40.70 -14.66
N LYS A 302 -29.79 -41.80 -14.31
CA LYS A 302 -29.10 -42.63 -15.28
C LYS A 302 -30.21 -43.12 -16.23
N ARG A 303 -30.21 -42.65 -17.47
CA ARG A 303 -31.02 -43.30 -18.51
C ARG A 303 -30.65 -44.77 -18.51
N PRO A 304 -31.64 -45.69 -18.37
CA PRO A 304 -31.35 -47.10 -18.63
C PRO A 304 -30.81 -47.20 -20.05
N GLU A 305 -29.67 -47.82 -20.18
CA GLU A 305 -29.12 -48.18 -21.50
C GLU A 305 -30.11 -49.12 -22.21
N PRO A 306 -30.37 -48.92 -23.49
CA PRO A 306 -31.27 -49.75 -24.27
C PRO A 306 -30.79 -51.19 -24.45
#